data_21b5259af7c756f1086727be17b20042
#
_entry.id   21b5259af7c756f1086727be17b20042
#
_cell.length_a   1.000
_cell.length_b   1.000
_cell.length_c   1.000
_cell.angle_alpha   90.00
_cell.angle_beta   90.00
_cell.angle_gamma   90.00
#
_symmetry.space_group_name_H-M   'P 1'
#
loop_
_entity.id
_entity.type
_entity.pdbx_description
1 polymer ?
#
loop_
_entity_poly.entity_id
_entity_poly.type
_entity_poly.pdbx_seq_one_letter_code
_entity_poly.pdbx_strand_id
1 'polypeptide(L)'
;MTDKEMTAEIMRRLRLVPEHKKDISFPEFRWCAGLAGSRRADAFFIQSRPPYFSVTYEIKTSRWDFKRDDAEKHSKARQFSNFFYYAAPKGLIDPSSVPEWAGLVEFDLDIMADEYTLGMSVVKQAPLRDREDPDWSLIAGIAKRMQNPAFRFDVQGMHLVSEDQLMALKSLIAHQVQVNKLFEAGTASMMKALAIVSRIFNRKGKL
;
A
#
# COMPACT_ATOMS: atom_id res chain seq x y z
N MET A 1 27.38 -8.99 0.90
CA MET A 1 26.02 -9.06 1.50
C MET A 1 25.24 -10.19 0.88
N THR A 2 24.52 -10.97 1.67
CA THR A 2 23.54 -11.95 1.19
C THR A 2 22.26 -11.25 0.71
N ASP A 3 21.41 -11.93 -0.07
CA ASP A 3 20.12 -11.39 -0.53
C ASP A 3 19.26 -10.92 0.64
N LYS A 4 19.26 -11.66 1.75
CA LYS A 4 18.52 -11.30 2.96
C LYS A 4 19.04 -10.01 3.62
N GLU A 5 20.34 -9.86 3.68
CA GLU A 5 20.99 -8.64 4.22
C GLU A 5 20.71 -7.43 3.33
N MET A 6 20.78 -7.59 2.00
CA MET A 6 20.44 -6.53 1.05
C MET A 6 18.97 -6.10 1.17
N THR A 7 18.05 -7.07 1.26
CA THR A 7 16.62 -6.78 1.46
C THR A 7 16.38 -6.01 2.76
N ALA A 8 17.01 -6.44 3.87
CA ALA A 8 16.87 -5.77 5.16
C ALA A 8 17.43 -4.34 5.12
N GLU A 9 18.57 -4.14 4.47
CA GLU A 9 19.19 -2.82 4.35
C GLU A 9 18.38 -1.87 3.47
N ILE A 10 17.88 -2.34 2.31
CA ILE A 10 16.99 -1.54 1.46
C ILE A 10 15.72 -1.16 2.23
N MET A 11 15.11 -2.10 2.96
CA MET A 11 13.95 -1.83 3.79
C MET A 11 14.24 -0.78 4.88
N ARG A 12 15.39 -0.87 5.53
CA ARG A 12 15.83 0.11 6.53
C ARG A 12 15.93 1.52 5.91
N ARG A 13 16.55 1.62 4.74
CA ARG A 13 16.74 2.91 4.03
C ARG A 13 15.40 3.49 3.56
N LEU A 14 14.48 2.67 3.05
CA LEU A 14 13.14 3.11 2.66
C LEU A 14 12.40 3.79 3.81
N ARG A 15 12.56 3.30 5.04
CA ARG A 15 11.95 3.93 6.23
C ARG A 15 12.61 5.25 6.63
N LEU A 16 13.85 5.47 6.27
CA LEU A 16 14.58 6.70 6.55
C LEU A 16 14.30 7.79 5.52
N VAL A 17 13.64 7.47 4.39
CA VAL A 17 13.22 8.46 3.40
C VAL A 17 12.39 9.53 4.10
N PRO A 18 12.73 10.83 3.96
CA PRO A 18 12.05 11.91 4.70
C PRO A 18 10.55 11.93 4.50
N GLU A 19 10.08 11.61 3.29
CA GLU A 19 8.68 11.51 2.94
C GLU A 19 7.99 10.38 3.70
N HIS A 20 8.72 9.29 4.00
CA HIS A 20 8.17 8.10 4.67
C HIS A 20 8.33 8.11 6.18
N LYS A 21 9.15 9.01 6.77
CA LYS A 21 9.32 9.09 8.23
C LYS A 21 8.02 9.31 9.00
N LYS A 22 7.04 9.97 8.36
CA LYS A 22 5.72 10.25 8.95
C LYS A 22 4.61 9.36 8.39
N ASP A 23 4.95 8.50 7.43
CA ASP A 23 3.98 7.62 6.80
C ASP A 23 3.74 6.37 7.64
N ILE A 24 2.58 5.76 7.43
CA ILE A 24 2.26 4.48 8.01
C ILE A 24 2.92 3.41 7.15
N SER A 25 3.86 2.66 7.72
CA SER A 25 4.63 1.66 7.00
C SER A 25 4.22 0.23 7.38
N PHE A 26 4.06 -0.61 6.38
CA PHE A 26 3.71 -2.02 6.52
C PHE A 26 4.75 -2.88 5.79
N PRO A 27 5.77 -3.40 6.49
CA PRO A 27 6.68 -4.39 5.91
C PRO A 27 5.94 -5.70 5.67
N GLU A 28 6.31 -6.41 4.61
CA GLU A 28 5.74 -7.71 4.25
C GLU A 28 4.20 -7.72 4.24
N PHE A 29 3.60 -6.71 3.62
CA PHE A 29 2.15 -6.51 3.67
C PHE A 29 1.40 -7.52 2.79
N ARG A 30 0.42 -8.22 3.36
CA ARG A 30 -0.48 -9.13 2.64
C ARG A 30 -1.80 -8.43 2.35
N TRP A 31 -2.18 -8.38 1.08
CA TRP A 31 -3.37 -7.68 0.59
C TRP A 31 -4.70 -8.33 0.99
N CYS A 32 -4.68 -9.63 1.32
CA CYS A 32 -5.87 -10.36 1.74
C CYS A 32 -5.58 -11.15 3.01
N ALA A 33 -6.37 -10.94 4.06
CA ALA A 33 -6.25 -11.71 5.28
C ALA A 33 -6.86 -13.10 5.07
N GLY A 34 -6.04 -14.14 5.20
CA GLY A 34 -6.53 -15.52 5.40
C GLY A 34 -6.77 -16.36 4.14
N LEU A 35 -6.56 -15.85 2.94
CA LEU A 35 -6.66 -16.66 1.71
C LEU A 35 -5.30 -17.30 1.38
N ALA A 36 -5.30 -18.61 1.12
CA ALA A 36 -4.15 -19.29 0.56
C ALA A 36 -3.82 -18.66 -0.79
N GLY A 37 -2.53 -18.24 -0.99
CA GLY A 37 -2.11 -17.55 -2.21
C GLY A 37 -2.18 -16.01 -2.13
N SER A 38 -2.48 -15.42 -0.97
CA SER A 38 -2.43 -13.95 -0.82
C SER A 38 -1.02 -13.44 -1.11
N ARG A 39 -0.91 -12.63 -2.16
CA ARG A 39 0.34 -12.03 -2.59
C ARG A 39 0.78 -10.96 -1.59
N ARG A 40 2.08 -10.86 -1.38
CA ARG A 40 2.70 -10.00 -0.38
C ARG A 40 3.51 -8.93 -1.09
N ALA A 41 3.40 -7.69 -0.64
CA ALA A 41 4.37 -6.65 -0.96
C ALA A 41 5.48 -6.66 0.09
N ASP A 42 6.70 -6.35 -0.30
CA ASP A 42 7.82 -6.25 0.64
C ASP A 42 7.65 -5.03 1.53
N ALA A 43 7.20 -3.89 0.97
CA ALA A 43 6.85 -2.71 1.75
C ALA A 43 5.64 -1.99 1.16
N PHE A 44 4.75 -1.53 2.03
CA PHE A 44 3.60 -0.70 1.70
C PHE A 44 3.56 0.50 2.65
N PHE A 45 3.49 1.71 2.07
CA PHE A 45 3.43 2.95 2.81
C PHE A 45 2.13 3.69 2.47
N ILE A 46 1.55 4.35 3.47
CA ILE A 46 0.40 5.24 3.29
C ILE A 46 0.76 6.58 3.92
N GLN A 47 0.64 7.66 3.17
CA GLN A 47 0.82 9.00 3.71
C GLN A 47 -0.18 9.26 4.83
N SER A 48 0.30 9.81 5.93
CA SER A 48 -0.52 10.14 7.10
C SER A 48 -1.36 11.42 6.92
N ARG A 49 -1.21 12.11 5.79
CA ARG A 49 -1.89 13.39 5.47
C ARG A 49 -2.51 13.34 4.07
N PRO A 50 -3.57 14.14 3.83
CA PRO A 50 -4.14 14.27 2.50
C PRO A 50 -3.07 14.63 1.45
N PRO A 51 -3.14 14.07 0.25
CA PRO A 51 -4.20 13.23 -0.30
C PRO A 51 -4.11 11.74 0.04
N TYR A 52 -3.36 11.34 1.09
CA TYR A 52 -3.20 9.95 1.55
C TYR A 52 -2.67 9.02 0.47
N PHE A 53 -1.74 9.47 -0.34
CA PHE A 53 -1.11 8.62 -1.34
C PHE A 53 -0.50 7.38 -0.71
N SER A 54 -0.58 6.29 -1.45
CA SER A 54 0.01 5.02 -1.05
C SER A 54 1.08 4.59 -2.04
N VAL A 55 2.15 4.01 -1.51
CA VAL A 55 3.31 3.56 -2.27
C VAL A 55 3.61 2.12 -1.91
N THR A 56 3.75 1.27 -2.93
CA THR A 56 4.24 -0.10 -2.76
C THR A 56 5.65 -0.21 -3.30
N TYR A 57 6.51 -0.87 -2.55
CA TYR A 57 7.84 -1.27 -2.99
C TYR A 57 7.95 -2.80 -3.04
N GLU A 58 8.50 -3.29 -4.12
CA GLU A 58 8.93 -4.67 -4.30
C GLU A 58 10.44 -4.71 -4.39
N ILE A 59 11.10 -5.35 -3.44
CA ILE A 59 12.56 -5.36 -3.34
C ILE A 59 13.11 -6.51 -4.18
N LYS A 60 14.08 -6.21 -5.03
CA LYS A 60 14.77 -7.17 -5.90
C LYS A 60 16.25 -7.14 -5.64
N THR A 61 16.81 -8.27 -5.23
CA THR A 61 18.24 -8.44 -4.94
C THR A 61 18.97 -9.21 -6.03
N SER A 62 18.25 -9.77 -7.01
CA SER A 62 18.84 -10.44 -8.16
C SER A 62 18.08 -10.14 -9.46
N ARG A 63 18.83 -10.13 -10.59
CA ARG A 63 18.24 -9.98 -11.93
C ARG A 63 17.28 -11.12 -12.27
N TRP A 64 17.56 -12.30 -11.76
CA TRP A 64 16.75 -13.47 -12.03
C TRP A 64 15.39 -13.39 -11.35
N ASP A 65 15.34 -12.93 -10.09
CA ASP A 65 14.09 -12.71 -9.37
C ASP A 65 13.25 -11.61 -10.02
N PHE A 66 13.89 -10.53 -10.48
CA PHE A 66 13.19 -9.49 -11.24
C PHE A 66 12.60 -10.02 -12.56
N LYS A 67 13.38 -10.81 -13.33
CA LYS A 67 12.88 -11.37 -14.62
C LYS A 67 11.73 -12.37 -14.49
N ARG A 68 11.58 -13.00 -13.32
CA ARG A 68 10.47 -13.91 -13.03
C ARG A 68 9.22 -13.23 -12.52
N ASP A 69 9.31 -11.92 -12.31
CA ASP A 69 8.18 -11.15 -11.83
C ASP A 69 7.20 -10.87 -12.97
N ASP A 70 5.92 -10.93 -12.65
CA ASP A 70 4.86 -10.64 -13.60
C ASP A 70 3.85 -9.63 -13.04
N ALA A 71 3.12 -8.98 -13.97
CA ALA A 71 2.15 -7.95 -13.63
C ALA A 71 0.96 -8.50 -12.81
N GLU A 72 0.62 -9.78 -12.99
CA GLU A 72 -0.49 -10.40 -12.28
C GLU A 72 -0.14 -10.64 -10.82
N LYS A 73 1.11 -11.00 -10.53
CA LYS A 73 1.63 -11.10 -9.16
C LYS A 73 1.37 -9.82 -8.37
N HIS A 74 1.46 -8.67 -9.03
CA HIS A 74 1.30 -7.36 -8.41
C HIS A 74 -0.08 -6.72 -8.57
N SER A 75 -1.08 -7.48 -9.08
CA SER A 75 -2.42 -6.94 -9.37
C SER A 75 -3.04 -6.23 -8.17
N LYS A 76 -3.00 -6.83 -6.98
CA LYS A 76 -3.53 -6.22 -5.76
C LYS A 76 -2.72 -5.02 -5.27
N ALA A 77 -1.40 -5.08 -5.36
CA ALA A 77 -0.56 -3.94 -5.05
C ALA A 77 -0.87 -2.75 -5.97
N ARG A 78 -1.08 -3.02 -7.25
CA ARG A 78 -1.45 -2.01 -8.25
C ARG A 78 -2.86 -1.46 -8.04
N GLN A 79 -3.79 -2.29 -7.56
CA GLN A 79 -5.17 -1.89 -7.27
C GLN A 79 -5.24 -0.85 -6.14
N PHE A 80 -4.44 -1.03 -5.08
CA PHE A 80 -4.53 -0.25 -3.86
C PHE A 80 -3.39 0.75 -3.66
N SER A 81 -2.48 0.91 -4.64
CA SER A 81 -1.37 1.86 -4.55
C SER A 81 -1.41 2.91 -5.64
N ASN A 82 -1.16 4.16 -5.26
CA ASN A 82 -0.96 5.26 -6.20
C ASN A 82 0.36 5.14 -6.95
N PHE A 83 1.40 4.62 -6.29
CA PHE A 83 2.72 4.41 -6.88
C PHE A 83 3.20 3.00 -6.59
N PHE A 84 3.86 2.40 -7.57
CA PHE A 84 4.54 1.13 -7.41
C PHE A 84 5.99 1.27 -7.88
N TYR A 85 6.93 0.88 -7.03
CA TYR A 85 8.35 0.90 -7.35
C TYR A 85 8.97 -0.46 -7.15
N TYR A 86 9.84 -0.82 -8.07
CA TYR A 86 10.91 -1.78 -7.77
C TYR A 86 12.01 -1.05 -7.02
N ALA A 87 12.52 -1.68 -5.95
CA ALA A 87 13.64 -1.18 -5.16
C ALA A 87 14.78 -2.19 -5.25
N ALA A 88 15.95 -1.76 -5.72
CA ALA A 88 17.04 -2.67 -6.01
C ALA A 88 18.41 -2.04 -5.70
N PRO A 89 19.47 -2.85 -5.53
CA PRO A 89 20.83 -2.36 -5.56
C PRO A 89 21.13 -1.64 -6.89
N LYS A 90 21.97 -0.63 -6.82
CA LYS A 90 22.37 0.20 -7.96
C LYS A 90 22.88 -0.63 -9.13
N GLY A 91 22.36 -0.38 -10.33
CA GLY A 91 22.75 -1.06 -11.58
C GLY A 91 22.29 -2.51 -11.69
N LEU A 92 21.48 -3.01 -10.77
CA LEU A 92 20.95 -4.38 -10.82
C LEU A 92 19.91 -4.55 -11.92
N ILE A 93 19.00 -3.59 -12.05
CA ILE A 93 17.87 -3.61 -13.00
C ILE A 93 18.11 -2.56 -14.07
N ASP A 94 17.98 -2.96 -15.35
CA ASP A 94 17.95 -2.00 -16.45
C ASP A 94 16.63 -1.20 -16.41
N PRO A 95 16.66 0.13 -16.32
CA PRO A 95 15.47 0.97 -16.29
C PRO A 95 14.54 0.75 -17.49
N SER A 96 15.07 0.37 -18.65
CA SER A 96 14.28 0.08 -19.85
C SER A 96 13.47 -1.21 -19.74
N SER A 97 13.87 -2.13 -18.86
CA SER A 97 13.16 -3.39 -18.58
C SER A 97 12.05 -3.26 -17.56
N VAL A 98 11.98 -2.13 -16.86
CA VAL A 98 10.92 -1.85 -15.86
C VAL A 98 9.62 -1.55 -16.58
N PRO A 99 8.51 -2.24 -16.25
CA PRO A 99 7.22 -2.00 -16.87
C PRO A 99 6.77 -0.52 -16.78
N GLU A 100 5.97 -0.06 -17.74
CA GLU A 100 5.48 1.33 -17.76
C GLU A 100 4.67 1.72 -16.53
N TRP A 101 3.98 0.75 -15.92
CA TRP A 101 3.18 0.96 -14.71
C TRP A 101 4.00 1.02 -13.42
N ALA A 102 5.32 0.84 -13.47
CA ALA A 102 6.21 0.83 -12.30
C ALA A 102 7.35 1.82 -12.46
N GLY A 103 7.85 2.30 -11.32
CA GLY A 103 9.11 3.02 -11.21
C GLY A 103 10.25 2.13 -10.74
N LEU A 104 11.45 2.71 -10.71
CA LEU A 104 12.67 2.09 -10.19
C LEU A 104 13.37 3.04 -9.23
N VAL A 105 13.63 2.54 -8.04
CA VAL A 105 14.48 3.18 -7.05
C VAL A 105 15.71 2.31 -6.84
N GLU A 106 16.88 2.89 -6.96
CA GLU A 106 18.16 2.21 -6.74
C GLU A 106 18.81 2.67 -5.44
N PHE A 107 19.48 1.73 -4.80
CA PHE A 107 20.26 1.95 -3.58
C PHE A 107 21.73 1.61 -3.80
N ASP A 108 22.60 2.59 -3.62
CA ASP A 108 24.04 2.37 -3.54
C ASP A 108 24.36 1.83 -2.16
N LEU A 109 24.52 0.50 -2.07
CA LEU A 109 24.73 -0.20 -0.81
C LEU A 109 26.17 -0.09 -0.28
N ASP A 110 27.10 0.44 -1.08
CA ASP A 110 28.47 0.71 -0.64
C ASP A 110 28.55 2.01 0.18
N ILE A 111 27.56 2.89 0.07
CA ILE A 111 27.43 4.09 0.88
C ILE A 111 26.91 3.71 2.25
N MET A 112 27.61 4.11 3.31
CA MET A 112 27.10 4.00 4.68
C MET A 112 25.93 4.95 4.86
N ALA A 113 24.72 4.39 4.94
CA ALA A 113 23.50 5.19 4.99
C ALA A 113 23.22 5.69 6.41
N ASP A 114 22.97 6.99 6.52
CA ASP A 114 22.45 7.67 7.68
C ASP A 114 21.13 8.41 7.35
N GLU A 115 20.63 9.24 8.24
CA GLU A 115 19.38 9.98 8.01
C GLU A 115 19.46 11.08 6.94
N TYR A 116 20.66 11.47 6.51
CA TYR A 116 20.91 12.50 5.50
C TYR A 116 21.38 11.91 4.17
N THR A 117 22.03 10.75 4.23
CA THR A 117 22.64 10.10 3.07
C THR A 117 22.12 8.68 2.93
N LEU A 118 21.10 8.48 2.12
CA LEU A 118 20.48 7.17 1.94
C LEU A 118 21.10 6.34 0.83
N GLY A 119 21.96 6.93 -0.01
CA GLY A 119 22.44 6.29 -1.22
C GLY A 119 21.31 5.90 -2.18
N MET A 120 20.16 6.57 -2.09
CA MET A 120 18.94 6.29 -2.86
C MET A 120 18.83 7.23 -4.06
N SER A 121 18.44 6.69 -5.20
CA SER A 121 18.11 7.47 -6.40
C SER A 121 16.85 6.93 -7.09
N VAL A 122 15.98 7.81 -7.51
CA VAL A 122 14.83 7.46 -8.36
C VAL A 122 15.30 7.47 -9.81
N VAL A 123 15.53 6.30 -10.39
CA VAL A 123 16.05 6.13 -11.75
C VAL A 123 14.92 6.18 -12.78
N LYS A 124 13.75 5.64 -12.42
CA LYS A 124 12.54 5.74 -13.23
C LYS A 124 11.38 6.13 -12.31
N GLN A 125 10.72 7.24 -12.64
CA GLN A 125 9.55 7.69 -11.89
C GLN A 125 8.37 6.74 -12.12
N ALA A 126 7.70 6.31 -11.04
CA ALA A 126 6.45 5.59 -11.16
C ALA A 126 5.34 6.55 -11.62
N PRO A 127 4.45 6.13 -12.53
CA PRO A 127 3.28 6.92 -12.87
C PRO A 127 2.34 7.00 -11.67
N LEU A 128 1.74 8.18 -11.47
CA LEU A 128 0.61 8.33 -10.54
C LEU A 128 -0.59 7.57 -11.11
N ARG A 129 -1.22 6.76 -10.32
CA ARG A 129 -2.41 6.00 -10.67
C ARG A 129 -3.55 6.32 -9.71
N ASP A 130 -4.76 6.32 -10.25
CA ASP A 130 -5.94 6.26 -9.42
C ASP A 130 -5.99 4.87 -8.78
N ARG A 131 -6.03 4.86 -7.46
CA ARG A 131 -6.23 3.64 -6.69
C ARG A 131 -7.71 3.40 -6.48
N GLU A 132 -8.09 2.15 -6.34
CA GLU A 132 -9.40 1.81 -5.85
C GLU A 132 -9.53 2.13 -4.36
N ASP A 133 -10.75 2.43 -3.93
CA ASP A 133 -11.04 2.56 -2.51
C ASP A 133 -10.73 1.24 -1.79
N PRO A 134 -10.16 1.30 -0.57
CA PRO A 134 -9.84 0.11 0.18
C PRO A 134 -11.10 -0.71 0.46
N ASP A 135 -11.08 -1.96 0.05
CA ASP A 135 -12.13 -2.91 0.41
C ASP A 135 -12.02 -3.36 1.88
N TRP A 136 -13.07 -4.00 2.39
CA TRP A 136 -13.07 -4.49 3.77
C TRP A 136 -11.96 -5.50 4.05
N SER A 137 -11.49 -6.26 3.06
CA SER A 137 -10.41 -7.23 3.25
C SER A 137 -9.08 -6.55 3.49
N LEU A 138 -8.82 -5.45 2.80
CA LEU A 138 -7.65 -4.60 3.02
C LEU A 138 -7.70 -3.94 4.40
N ILE A 139 -8.84 -3.34 4.75
CA ILE A 139 -9.04 -2.69 6.06
C ILE A 139 -8.87 -3.70 7.19
N ALA A 140 -9.46 -4.88 7.08
CA ALA A 140 -9.32 -5.94 8.06
C ALA A 140 -7.86 -6.44 8.17
N GLY A 141 -7.16 -6.56 7.04
CA GLY A 141 -5.74 -6.90 7.00
C GLY A 141 -4.86 -5.89 7.74
N ILE A 142 -5.10 -4.60 7.53
CA ILE A 142 -4.44 -3.50 8.22
C ILE A 142 -4.75 -3.56 9.73
N ALA A 143 -6.02 -3.63 10.10
CA ALA A 143 -6.47 -3.66 11.50
C ALA A 143 -5.89 -4.86 12.26
N LYS A 144 -5.89 -6.04 11.64
CA LYS A 144 -5.30 -7.26 12.23
C LYS A 144 -3.81 -7.10 12.51
N ARG A 145 -3.07 -6.48 11.59
CA ARG A 145 -1.63 -6.22 11.79
C ARG A 145 -1.39 -5.25 12.94
N MET A 146 -2.19 -4.21 13.05
CA MET A 146 -2.07 -3.23 14.12
C MET A 146 -2.34 -3.81 15.50
N GLN A 147 -3.13 -4.88 15.60
CA GLN A 147 -3.40 -5.59 16.87
C GLN A 147 -2.21 -6.47 17.30
N ASN A 148 -1.32 -6.85 16.38
CA ASN A 148 -0.17 -7.68 16.71
C ASN A 148 0.92 -6.82 17.35
N PRO A 149 1.29 -7.05 18.64
CA PRO A 149 2.34 -6.30 19.32
C PRO A 149 3.69 -6.36 18.60
N ALA A 150 4.02 -7.49 17.97
CA ALA A 150 5.25 -7.68 17.21
C ALA A 150 5.33 -6.75 15.97
N PHE A 151 4.21 -6.22 15.50
CA PHE A 151 4.17 -5.29 14.40
C PHE A 151 4.58 -3.86 14.78
N ARG A 152 4.47 -3.51 16.07
CA ARG A 152 4.81 -2.17 16.58
C ARG A 152 6.32 -1.95 16.72
N PHE A 153 7.10 -3.05 16.69
CA PHE A 153 8.54 -3.01 16.87
C PHE A 153 9.20 -3.79 15.73
N ASP A 154 10.29 -3.28 15.23
CA ASP A 154 11.17 -4.07 14.39
C ASP A 154 12.06 -4.98 15.25
N VAL A 155 12.91 -5.76 14.59
CA VAL A 155 13.83 -6.72 15.24
C VAL A 155 14.84 -6.04 16.19
N GLN A 156 15.00 -4.71 16.06
CA GLN A 156 15.92 -3.89 16.88
C GLN A 156 15.18 -3.05 17.92
N GLY A 157 13.88 -3.23 18.09
CA GLY A 157 13.08 -2.48 19.06
C GLY A 157 12.67 -1.07 18.59
N MET A 158 12.88 -0.74 17.31
CA MET A 158 12.39 0.51 16.74
C MET A 158 10.87 0.42 16.51
N HIS A 159 10.15 1.47 16.87
CA HIS A 159 8.72 1.54 16.61
C HIS A 159 8.43 1.53 15.11
N LEU A 160 7.69 0.53 14.64
CA LEU A 160 7.26 0.43 13.26
C LEU A 160 6.13 1.41 12.93
N VAL A 161 5.38 1.82 13.97
CA VAL A 161 4.28 2.78 13.87
C VAL A 161 4.35 3.69 15.10
N SER A 162 4.57 4.99 14.88
CA SER A 162 4.51 5.97 15.97
C SER A 162 3.06 6.15 16.46
N GLU A 163 2.90 6.75 17.63
CA GLU A 163 1.57 7.03 18.19
C GLU A 163 0.77 7.97 17.27
N ASP A 164 1.42 8.94 16.66
CA ASP A 164 0.81 9.85 15.67
C ASP A 164 0.37 9.10 14.40
N GLN A 165 1.19 8.16 13.91
CA GLN A 165 0.85 7.31 12.79
C GLN A 165 -0.33 6.40 13.11
N LEU A 166 -0.40 5.87 14.34
CA LEU A 166 -1.51 5.08 14.83
C LEU A 166 -2.81 5.90 14.89
N MET A 167 -2.72 7.15 15.36
CA MET A 167 -3.86 8.07 15.40
C MET A 167 -4.33 8.45 13.99
N ALA A 168 -3.40 8.71 13.07
CA ALA A 168 -3.72 8.99 11.67
C ALA A 168 -4.45 7.81 11.00
N LEU A 169 -3.99 6.58 11.25
CA LEU A 169 -4.64 5.39 10.71
C LEU A 169 -6.02 5.13 11.32
N LYS A 170 -6.20 5.33 12.63
CA LYS A 170 -7.51 5.28 13.28
C LYS A 170 -8.48 6.30 12.67
N SER A 171 -8.00 7.51 12.40
CA SER A 171 -8.78 8.56 11.75
C SER A 171 -9.19 8.17 10.33
N LEU A 172 -8.25 7.60 9.54
CA LEU A 172 -8.53 7.11 8.18
C LEU A 172 -9.60 6.02 8.17
N ILE A 173 -9.48 5.03 9.06
CA ILE A 173 -10.46 3.95 9.19
C ILE A 173 -11.82 4.51 9.61
N ALA A 174 -11.86 5.43 10.57
CA ALA A 174 -13.09 6.05 11.03
C ALA A 174 -13.78 6.85 9.90
N HIS A 175 -13.00 7.58 9.10
CA HIS A 175 -13.51 8.32 7.94
C HIS A 175 -14.12 7.36 6.90
N GLN A 176 -13.43 6.27 6.55
CA GLN A 176 -13.94 5.27 5.60
C GLN A 176 -15.22 4.61 6.08
N VAL A 177 -15.29 4.27 7.38
CA VAL A 177 -16.52 3.74 8.00
C VAL A 177 -17.68 4.74 7.91
N GLN A 178 -17.40 6.03 8.12
CA GLN A 178 -18.40 7.08 8.02
C GLN A 178 -18.93 7.24 6.59
N VAL A 179 -18.02 7.25 5.60
CA VAL A 179 -18.38 7.32 4.17
C VAL A 179 -19.25 6.14 3.77
N ASN A 180 -18.89 4.92 4.18
CA ASN A 180 -19.67 3.72 3.88
C ASN A 180 -21.07 3.76 4.51
N LYS A 181 -21.19 4.24 5.77
CA LYS A 181 -22.49 4.42 6.42
C LYS A 181 -23.37 5.43 5.68
N LEU A 182 -22.79 6.52 5.19
CA LEU A 182 -23.52 7.51 4.40
C LEU A 182 -23.97 6.94 3.05
N PHE A 183 -23.13 6.14 2.41
CA PHE A 183 -23.48 5.45 1.17
C PHE A 183 -24.59 4.43 1.38
N GLU A 184 -24.51 3.60 2.42
CA GLU A 184 -25.57 2.63 2.78
C GLU A 184 -26.89 3.33 3.13
N ALA A 185 -26.85 4.43 3.87
CA ALA A 185 -28.03 5.24 4.17
C ALA A 185 -28.64 5.87 2.90
N GLY A 186 -27.78 6.35 1.99
CA GLY A 186 -28.20 6.88 0.69
C GLY A 186 -28.85 5.82 -0.20
N THR A 187 -28.25 4.64 -0.31
CA THR A 187 -28.83 3.52 -1.08
C THR A 187 -30.12 3.00 -0.47
N ALA A 188 -30.21 2.88 0.85
CA ALA A 188 -31.44 2.50 1.54
C ALA A 188 -32.56 3.52 1.32
N SER A 189 -32.24 4.82 1.34
CA SER A 189 -33.20 5.90 1.04
C SER A 189 -33.65 5.84 -0.42
N MET A 190 -32.76 5.61 -1.36
CA MET A 190 -33.10 5.48 -2.78
C MET A 190 -33.95 4.24 -3.06
N MET A 191 -33.69 3.12 -2.41
CA MET A 191 -34.50 1.90 -2.52
C MET A 191 -35.91 2.10 -1.96
N LYS A 192 -36.05 2.85 -0.85
CA LYS A 192 -37.38 3.23 -0.32
C LYS A 192 -38.14 4.12 -1.30
N ALA A 193 -37.47 5.11 -1.91
CA ALA A 193 -38.09 5.98 -2.90
C ALA A 193 -38.57 5.20 -4.14
N LEU A 194 -37.73 4.28 -4.66
CA LEU A 194 -38.09 3.39 -5.78
C LEU A 194 -39.29 2.50 -5.44
N ALA A 195 -39.35 1.95 -4.23
CA ALA A 195 -40.47 1.14 -3.79
C ALA A 195 -41.80 1.95 -3.70
N ILE A 196 -41.73 3.22 -3.29
CA ILE A 196 -42.89 4.12 -3.27
C ILE A 196 -43.35 4.42 -4.71
N VAL A 197 -42.41 4.76 -5.61
CA VAL A 197 -42.72 5.04 -7.02
C VAL A 197 -43.35 3.79 -7.67
N SER A 198 -42.77 2.61 -7.48
CA SER A 198 -43.33 1.35 -7.99
C SER A 198 -44.75 1.09 -7.49
N ARG A 199 -45.08 1.38 -6.22
CA ARG A 199 -46.43 1.25 -5.69
C ARG A 199 -47.42 2.24 -6.32
N ILE A 200 -46.99 3.46 -6.64
CA ILE A 200 -47.80 4.47 -7.30
C ILE A 200 -48.15 4.05 -8.73
N PHE A 201 -47.15 3.54 -9.49
CA PHE A 201 -47.33 3.07 -10.86
C PHE A 201 -48.23 1.83 -10.93
N ASN A 202 -48.05 0.85 -10.02
CA ASN A 202 -48.89 -0.35 -9.97
C ASN A 202 -50.34 -0.08 -9.54
N ARG A 203 -50.65 1.06 -8.87
CA ARG A 203 -52.02 1.48 -8.57
C ARG A 203 -52.74 2.15 -9.75
N LYS A 204 -51.98 2.81 -10.65
CA LYS A 204 -52.54 3.45 -11.85
C LYS A 204 -52.82 2.49 -13.02
N GLY A 205 -52.30 1.27 -12.98
CA GLY A 205 -52.53 0.23 -13.99
C GLY A 205 -53.74 -0.68 -13.70
N LYS A 206 -54.56 -0.34 -12.71
CA LYS A 206 -55.82 -1.07 -12.34
C LYS A 206 -57.07 -0.21 -12.46
N LEU A 207 -57.08 0.73 -13.40
CA LEU A 207 -58.27 1.47 -13.82
C LEU A 207 -58.56 1.15 -15.28
#